data_e8c2a69b59abfc0eccd4b883d7e8385e
#
_entry.id   e8c2a69b59abfc0eccd4b883d7e8385e
#
_cell.length_a   1.000
_cell.length_b   1.000
_cell.length_c   1.000
_cell.angle_alpha   90.00
_cell.angle_beta   90.00
_cell.angle_gamma   90.00
#
_symmetry.space_group_name_H-M   'P 1'
#
loop_
_entity.id
_entity.type
_entity.pdbx_description
1 polymer ?
#
loop_
_entity_poly.entity_id
_entity_poly.type
_entity_poly.pdbx_seq_one_letter_code
_entity_poly.pdbx_strand_id
1 'polypeptide(L)'
;MMDPAGRVVMLSGAARGIGRALMERLLAAGYAVSAGLRDPGRLAAHDALSVHAYDAGLVGSAEEWVAGTMSRHGRIDAVVNAAGINPRATMFDADESAFDAMWNVNAKGPMRMIRAAWPHLVACGEGRVVNISSLSGKRVRNDNLGYAMSKFAVMALTQEVRRAGWEYGIRATAVCPGFVDTDMTAHVKHVPREKMSRPEDIAALIEAVLRLPNTASVAELLVNWRHEDTL
;
A
#
# COMPACT_ATOMS: atom_id res chain seq x y z
N MET A 1 1.08 -22.08 3.12
CA MET A 1 0.55 -20.71 3.27
C MET A 1 0.34 -20.45 4.73
N MET A 2 0.69 -19.27 5.24
CA MET A 2 0.47 -18.89 6.63
C MET A 2 -1.02 -18.75 6.93
N ASP A 3 -1.44 -19.12 8.14
CA ASP A 3 -2.81 -18.96 8.61
C ASP A 3 -3.08 -17.46 8.88
N PRO A 4 -4.16 -16.88 8.36
CA PRO A 4 -4.57 -15.51 8.67
C PRO A 4 -5.08 -15.32 10.10
N ALA A 5 -5.59 -16.37 10.75
CA ALA A 5 -6.21 -16.28 12.07
C ALA A 5 -5.25 -15.68 13.11
N GLY A 6 -5.72 -14.64 13.81
CA GLY A 6 -4.93 -13.95 14.83
C GLY A 6 -3.82 -13.02 14.31
N ARG A 7 -3.64 -12.89 12.99
CA ARG A 7 -2.68 -11.94 12.40
C ARG A 7 -3.31 -10.57 12.20
N VAL A 8 -2.53 -9.53 12.46
CA VAL A 8 -2.97 -8.12 12.38
C VAL A 8 -2.32 -7.44 11.20
N VAL A 9 -3.13 -6.87 10.30
CA VAL A 9 -2.68 -6.11 9.13
C VAL A 9 -3.01 -4.65 9.31
N MET A 10 -2.00 -3.78 9.36
CA MET A 10 -2.18 -2.34 9.26
C MET A 10 -2.33 -1.95 7.79
N LEU A 11 -3.45 -1.32 7.44
CA LEU A 11 -3.80 -0.97 6.05
C LEU A 11 -4.14 0.52 5.93
N SER A 12 -3.31 1.27 5.23
CA SER A 12 -3.62 2.66 4.87
C SER A 12 -4.47 2.74 3.61
N GLY A 13 -5.32 3.77 3.49
CA GLY A 13 -6.13 3.99 2.30
C GLY A 13 -7.33 3.04 2.15
N ALA A 14 -7.84 2.47 3.24
CA ALA A 14 -8.92 1.48 3.27
C ALA A 14 -10.33 2.02 2.91
N ALA A 15 -10.51 3.34 2.71
CA ALA A 15 -11.83 3.92 2.49
C ALA A 15 -12.40 3.67 1.07
N ARG A 16 -11.55 3.38 0.07
CA ARG A 16 -11.95 3.22 -1.33
C ARG A 16 -10.95 2.41 -2.16
N GLY A 17 -11.34 2.05 -3.39
CA GLY A 17 -10.47 1.41 -4.38
C GLY A 17 -9.79 0.14 -3.87
N ILE A 18 -8.52 -0.03 -4.21
CA ILE A 18 -7.73 -1.23 -3.84
C ILE A 18 -7.72 -1.46 -2.33
N GLY A 19 -7.52 -0.38 -1.53
CA GLY A 19 -7.48 -0.52 -0.07
C GLY A 19 -8.81 -1.00 0.52
N ARG A 20 -9.95 -0.55 -0.01
CA ARG A 20 -11.28 -1.00 0.43
C ARG A 20 -11.49 -2.48 0.09
N ALA A 21 -11.25 -2.86 -1.16
CA ALA A 21 -11.38 -4.25 -1.60
C ALA A 21 -10.46 -5.19 -0.79
N LEU A 22 -9.23 -4.74 -0.50
CA LEU A 22 -8.30 -5.51 0.33
C LEU A 22 -8.78 -5.63 1.78
N MET A 23 -9.28 -4.56 2.39
CA MET A 23 -9.81 -4.61 3.75
C MET A 23 -10.92 -5.65 3.87
N GLU A 24 -11.91 -5.59 2.98
CA GLU A 24 -13.04 -6.53 2.96
C GLU A 24 -12.57 -7.97 2.77
N ARG A 25 -11.62 -8.17 1.89
CA ARG A 25 -11.03 -9.49 1.62
C ARG A 25 -10.25 -10.05 2.83
N LEU A 26 -9.45 -9.22 3.49
CA LEU A 26 -8.67 -9.63 4.67
C LEU A 26 -9.58 -9.99 5.84
N LEU A 27 -10.63 -9.19 6.09
CA LEU A 27 -11.63 -9.50 7.12
C LEU A 27 -12.32 -10.83 6.83
N ALA A 28 -12.75 -11.06 5.59
CA ALA A 28 -13.37 -12.32 5.16
C ALA A 28 -12.41 -13.53 5.28
N ALA A 29 -11.10 -13.31 5.12
CA ALA A 29 -10.08 -14.35 5.30
C ALA A 29 -9.71 -14.64 6.77
N GLY A 30 -10.21 -13.84 7.74
CA GLY A 30 -9.98 -14.04 9.16
C GLY A 30 -8.82 -13.23 9.77
N TYR A 31 -8.27 -12.26 9.05
CA TYR A 31 -7.33 -11.29 9.62
C TYR A 31 -8.05 -10.28 10.52
N ALA A 32 -7.36 -9.81 11.55
CA ALA A 32 -7.67 -8.52 12.15
C ALA A 32 -7.06 -7.39 11.31
N VAL A 33 -7.85 -6.36 11.02
CA VAL A 33 -7.40 -5.21 10.22
C VAL A 33 -7.39 -3.95 11.08
N SER A 34 -6.26 -3.26 11.10
CA SER A 34 -6.13 -1.91 11.63
C SER A 34 -6.09 -0.94 10.45
N ALA A 35 -7.18 -0.20 10.22
CA ALA A 35 -7.32 0.70 9.09
C ALA A 35 -6.94 2.14 9.47
N GLY A 36 -5.99 2.73 8.75
CA GLY A 36 -5.60 4.13 8.89
C GLY A 36 -6.25 5.03 7.84
N LEU A 37 -7.03 6.01 8.26
CA LEU A 37 -7.83 6.91 7.41
C LEU A 37 -7.75 8.36 7.88
N ARG A 38 -7.80 9.32 6.96
CA ARG A 38 -7.94 10.74 7.33
C ARG A 38 -9.27 11.06 8.02
N ASP A 39 -10.31 10.32 7.67
CA ASP A 39 -11.65 10.43 8.28
C ASP A 39 -12.07 9.01 8.75
N PRO A 40 -11.87 8.70 10.04
CA PRO A 40 -12.21 7.38 10.61
C PRO A 40 -13.71 7.03 10.52
N GLY A 41 -14.60 8.03 10.47
CA GLY A 41 -16.05 7.82 10.40
C GLY A 41 -16.55 7.20 9.08
N ARG A 42 -15.70 7.01 8.09
CA ARG A 42 -16.07 6.46 6.77
C ARG A 42 -16.24 4.95 6.71
N LEU A 43 -15.85 4.23 7.74
CA LEU A 43 -15.97 2.75 7.77
C LEU A 43 -17.02 2.33 8.81
N ALA A 44 -17.81 1.33 8.44
CA ALA A 44 -18.72 0.68 9.37
C ALA A 44 -17.93 -0.15 10.41
N ALA A 45 -18.50 -0.30 11.59
CA ALA A 45 -17.94 -1.12 12.66
C ALA A 45 -17.90 -2.61 12.25
N HIS A 46 -16.84 -3.30 12.66
CA HIS A 46 -16.68 -4.74 12.51
C HIS A 46 -15.76 -5.24 13.64
N ASP A 47 -16.03 -6.39 14.23
CA ASP A 47 -15.32 -6.90 15.41
C ASP A 47 -13.80 -7.05 15.19
N ALA A 48 -13.41 -7.50 14.01
CA ALA A 48 -12.00 -7.67 13.61
C ALA A 48 -11.38 -6.41 12.96
N LEU A 49 -12.09 -5.25 12.96
CA LEU A 49 -11.62 -3.98 12.39
C LEU A 49 -11.42 -2.96 13.49
N SER A 50 -10.24 -2.36 13.56
CA SER A 50 -10.00 -1.10 14.26
C SER A 50 -9.73 0.02 13.27
N VAL A 51 -10.25 1.22 13.54
CA VAL A 51 -10.10 2.37 12.64
C VAL A 51 -9.41 3.51 13.39
N HIS A 52 -8.37 4.07 12.77
CA HIS A 52 -7.52 5.08 13.38
C HIS A 52 -7.39 6.30 12.45
N ALA A 53 -7.23 7.48 13.04
CA ALA A 53 -6.86 8.67 12.30
C ALA A 53 -5.43 8.51 11.77
N TYR A 54 -5.26 8.67 10.45
CA TYR A 54 -3.95 8.59 9.80
C TYR A 54 -3.91 9.48 8.55
N ASP A 55 -2.94 10.37 8.52
CA ASP A 55 -2.58 11.13 7.33
C ASP A 55 -1.12 10.85 6.95
N ALA A 56 -0.92 10.22 5.79
CA ALA A 56 0.40 9.88 5.28
C ALA A 56 1.31 11.11 5.05
N GLY A 57 0.71 12.29 4.90
CA GLY A 57 1.41 13.58 4.77
C GLY A 57 1.91 14.16 6.10
N LEU A 58 1.39 13.73 7.24
CA LEU A 58 1.72 14.30 8.55
C LEU A 58 2.78 13.48 9.28
N VAL A 59 3.77 14.18 9.83
CA VAL A 59 4.77 13.60 10.74
C VAL A 59 4.09 13.28 12.07
N GLY A 60 4.43 12.15 12.69
CA GLY A 60 3.83 11.68 13.95
C GLY A 60 2.57 10.81 13.77
N SER A 61 1.84 10.99 12.67
CA SER A 61 0.58 10.28 12.44
C SER A 61 0.76 8.74 12.32
N ALA A 62 1.90 8.27 11.86
CA ALA A 62 2.21 6.85 11.77
C ALA A 62 2.46 6.25 13.17
N GLU A 63 3.20 6.95 14.00
CA GLU A 63 3.54 6.54 15.36
C GLU A 63 2.29 6.45 16.25
N GLU A 64 1.39 7.42 16.15
CA GLU A 64 0.10 7.43 16.85
C GLU A 64 -0.77 6.23 16.44
N TRP A 65 -0.85 5.95 15.13
CA TRP A 65 -1.62 4.80 14.64
C TRP A 65 -1.00 3.46 15.05
N VAL A 66 0.32 3.32 15.02
CA VAL A 66 1.02 2.12 15.54
C VAL A 66 0.69 1.91 17.01
N ALA A 67 0.79 2.96 17.84
CA ALA A 67 0.46 2.88 19.26
C ALA A 67 -0.99 2.44 19.49
N GLY A 68 -1.95 3.00 18.75
CA GLY A 68 -3.35 2.62 18.80
C GLY A 68 -3.58 1.16 18.37
N THR A 69 -2.88 0.70 17.32
CA THR A 69 -2.95 -0.69 16.86
C THR A 69 -2.41 -1.64 17.92
N MET A 70 -1.26 -1.34 18.52
CA MET A 70 -0.67 -2.15 19.58
C MET A 70 -1.54 -2.19 20.83
N SER A 71 -2.13 -1.07 21.22
CA SER A 71 -3.08 -1.03 22.35
C SER A 71 -4.32 -1.92 22.12
N ARG A 72 -4.83 -1.98 20.88
CA ARG A 72 -6.04 -2.75 20.53
C ARG A 72 -5.76 -4.23 20.30
N HIS A 73 -4.65 -4.57 19.62
CA HIS A 73 -4.40 -5.90 19.09
C HIS A 73 -3.16 -6.60 19.70
N GLY A 74 -2.24 -5.82 20.31
CA GLY A 74 -1.02 -6.37 20.96
C GLY A 74 0.06 -6.82 19.97
N ARG A 75 -0.19 -6.76 18.66
CA ARG A 75 0.75 -7.21 17.61
C ARG A 75 0.54 -6.51 16.28
N ILE A 76 1.56 -6.55 15.43
CA ILE A 76 1.50 -6.13 14.03
C ILE A 76 2.25 -7.17 13.20
N ASP A 77 1.55 -7.83 12.28
CA ASP A 77 2.11 -8.87 11.41
C ASP A 77 2.39 -8.36 10.00
N ALA A 78 1.63 -7.36 9.57
CA ALA A 78 1.82 -6.79 8.25
C ALA A 78 1.49 -5.29 8.19
N VAL A 79 2.16 -4.60 7.26
CA VAL A 79 1.85 -3.21 6.86
C VAL A 79 1.57 -3.20 5.37
N VAL A 80 0.41 -2.67 4.98
CA VAL A 80 0.03 -2.44 3.59
C VAL A 80 -0.16 -0.95 3.35
N ASN A 81 0.74 -0.36 2.57
CA ASN A 81 0.69 1.04 2.19
C ASN A 81 -0.10 1.21 0.88
N ALA A 82 -1.41 1.46 0.99
CA ALA A 82 -2.30 1.70 -0.14
C ALA A 82 -2.81 3.15 -0.24
N ALA A 83 -2.49 4.00 0.73
CA ALA A 83 -2.76 5.43 0.62
C ALA A 83 -1.87 6.08 -0.44
N GLY A 84 -2.47 6.92 -1.29
CA GLY A 84 -1.73 7.64 -2.31
C GLY A 84 -2.58 8.69 -3.00
N ILE A 85 -1.91 9.64 -3.63
CA ILE A 85 -2.50 10.72 -4.45
C ILE A 85 -1.85 10.76 -5.82
N ASN A 86 -2.56 11.33 -6.79
CA ASN A 86 -2.10 11.43 -8.17
C ASN A 86 -2.55 12.77 -8.82
N PRO A 87 -2.24 13.94 -8.23
CA PRO A 87 -2.40 15.20 -8.93
C PRO A 87 -1.47 15.23 -10.15
N ARG A 88 -1.86 15.97 -11.18
CA ARG A 88 -0.98 16.13 -12.34
C ARG A 88 0.19 17.05 -11.99
N ALA A 89 1.41 16.63 -12.35
CA ALA A 89 2.64 17.41 -12.20
C ALA A 89 3.62 17.05 -13.32
N THR A 90 3.79 17.97 -14.26
CA THR A 90 4.64 17.79 -15.44
C THR A 90 6.02 18.42 -15.21
N MET A 91 7.01 18.02 -15.99
CA MET A 91 8.38 18.58 -15.91
C MET A 91 8.43 20.11 -16.17
N PHE A 92 7.40 20.67 -16.81
CA PHE A 92 7.36 22.07 -17.21
C PHE A 92 6.51 22.94 -16.28
N ASP A 93 5.92 22.38 -15.23
CA ASP A 93 5.14 23.14 -14.26
C ASP A 93 6.08 23.92 -13.34
N ALA A 94 5.88 25.24 -13.27
CA ALA A 94 6.66 26.11 -12.37
C ALA A 94 6.24 25.96 -10.89
N ASP A 95 5.02 25.52 -10.62
CA ASP A 95 4.53 25.22 -9.29
C ASP A 95 4.85 23.77 -8.92
N GLU A 96 5.74 23.58 -7.94
CA GLU A 96 6.18 22.28 -7.46
C GLU A 96 5.26 21.68 -6.38
N SER A 97 4.21 22.36 -5.96
CA SER A 97 3.34 21.93 -4.85
C SER A 97 2.75 20.52 -5.04
N ALA A 98 2.39 20.17 -6.27
CA ALA A 98 1.89 18.82 -6.60
C ALA A 98 2.99 17.74 -6.52
N PHE A 99 4.25 18.07 -6.87
CA PHE A 99 5.42 17.21 -6.67
C PHE A 99 5.66 16.95 -5.19
N ASP A 100 5.70 18.01 -4.39
CA ASP A 100 5.92 17.94 -2.95
C ASP A 100 4.84 17.14 -2.24
N ALA A 101 3.58 17.36 -2.62
CA ALA A 101 2.46 16.60 -2.07
C ALA A 101 2.58 15.11 -2.39
N MET A 102 2.88 14.74 -3.63
CA MET A 102 3.09 13.33 -4.02
C MET A 102 4.32 12.73 -3.35
N TRP A 103 5.41 13.46 -3.24
CA TRP A 103 6.60 13.01 -2.54
C TRP A 103 6.31 12.74 -1.06
N ASN A 104 5.61 13.67 -0.42
CA ASN A 104 5.29 13.57 1.01
C ASN A 104 4.31 12.41 1.30
N VAL A 105 3.25 12.26 0.50
CA VAL A 105 2.21 11.23 0.71
C VAL A 105 2.64 9.87 0.18
N ASN A 106 3.09 9.81 -1.09
CA ASN A 106 3.31 8.52 -1.77
C ASN A 106 4.65 7.87 -1.39
N ALA A 107 5.70 8.67 -1.07
CA ALA A 107 7.04 8.15 -0.77
C ALA A 107 7.36 8.22 0.73
N LYS A 108 7.30 9.40 1.34
CA LYS A 108 7.61 9.56 2.77
C LYS A 108 6.55 8.93 3.69
N GLY A 109 5.27 8.94 3.31
CA GLY A 109 4.19 8.31 4.08
C GLY A 109 4.47 6.82 4.34
N PRO A 110 4.65 5.97 3.30
CA PRO A 110 5.05 4.58 3.48
C PRO A 110 6.34 4.40 4.27
N MET A 111 7.36 5.23 4.06
CA MET A 111 8.61 5.18 4.82
C MET A 111 8.38 5.41 6.32
N ARG A 112 7.59 6.45 6.68
CA ARG A 112 7.25 6.74 8.09
C ARG A 112 6.50 5.58 8.72
N MET A 113 5.50 5.04 8.00
CA MET A 113 4.68 3.93 8.47
C MET A 113 5.52 2.67 8.73
N ILE A 114 6.37 2.29 7.77
CA ILE A 114 7.24 1.12 7.91
C ILE A 114 8.22 1.33 9.09
N ARG A 115 8.81 2.52 9.21
CA ARG A 115 9.74 2.85 10.30
C ARG A 115 9.07 2.77 11.67
N ALA A 116 7.85 3.29 11.81
CA ALA A 116 7.09 3.23 13.06
C ALA A 116 6.70 1.78 13.44
N ALA A 117 6.32 0.97 12.45
CA ALA A 117 5.94 -0.42 12.66
C ALA A 117 7.15 -1.40 12.77
N TRP A 118 8.36 -0.94 12.44
CA TRP A 118 9.54 -1.81 12.28
C TRP A 118 9.83 -2.70 13.49
N PRO A 119 9.86 -2.20 14.75
CA PRO A 119 10.13 -3.06 15.90
C PRO A 119 9.13 -4.20 16.05
N HIS A 120 7.87 -3.96 15.72
CA HIS A 120 6.79 -4.96 15.82
C HIS A 120 6.87 -5.98 14.70
N LEU A 121 7.23 -5.57 13.48
CA LEU A 121 7.48 -6.48 12.36
C LEU A 121 8.68 -7.39 12.63
N VAL A 122 9.74 -6.88 13.26
CA VAL A 122 10.90 -7.69 13.72
C VAL A 122 10.47 -8.68 14.78
N ALA A 123 9.72 -8.23 15.78
CA ALA A 123 9.22 -9.10 16.87
C ALA A 123 8.28 -10.21 16.35
N CYS A 124 7.57 -9.98 15.25
CA CYS A 124 6.74 -10.98 14.59
C CYS A 124 7.55 -12.14 13.99
N GLY A 125 8.79 -11.92 13.52
CA GLY A 125 9.65 -12.92 12.86
C GLY A 125 9.16 -13.38 11.48
N GLU A 126 7.94 -13.02 11.11
CA GLU A 126 7.28 -13.31 9.84
C GLU A 126 6.56 -12.07 9.30
N GLY A 127 7.18 -10.89 9.47
CA GLY A 127 6.61 -9.60 9.09
C GLY A 127 6.38 -9.48 7.57
N ARG A 128 5.29 -8.84 7.17
CA ARG A 128 5.00 -8.57 5.76
C ARG A 128 4.84 -7.07 5.52
N VAL A 129 5.46 -6.59 4.46
CA VAL A 129 5.28 -5.21 3.99
C VAL A 129 4.84 -5.24 2.54
N VAL A 130 3.72 -4.60 2.24
CA VAL A 130 3.23 -4.45 0.87
C VAL A 130 3.09 -2.97 0.55
N ASN A 131 3.78 -2.50 -0.47
CA ASN A 131 3.70 -1.13 -0.95
C ASN A 131 3.00 -1.09 -2.31
N ILE A 132 1.90 -0.33 -2.41
CA ILE A 132 1.25 -0.11 -3.70
C ILE A 132 2.05 0.94 -4.48
N SER A 133 2.85 0.45 -5.43
CA SER A 133 3.51 1.29 -6.43
C SER A 133 2.61 1.50 -7.65
N SER A 134 3.12 1.32 -8.83
CA SER A 134 2.44 1.42 -10.13
C SER A 134 3.38 0.90 -11.22
N LEU A 135 2.87 0.58 -12.39
CA LEU A 135 3.69 0.48 -13.61
C LEU A 135 4.45 1.80 -13.89
N SER A 136 3.93 2.95 -13.42
CA SER A 136 4.66 4.22 -13.46
C SER A 136 5.90 4.28 -12.56
N GLY A 137 6.07 3.35 -11.63
CA GLY A 137 7.30 3.16 -10.86
C GLY A 137 8.33 2.25 -11.55
N LYS A 138 8.00 1.72 -12.73
CA LYS A 138 8.87 0.84 -13.54
C LYS A 138 9.31 1.51 -14.84
N ARG A 139 8.47 2.41 -15.37
CA ARG A 139 8.72 3.13 -16.63
C ARG A 139 7.87 4.40 -16.67
N VAL A 140 8.31 5.38 -17.44
CA VAL A 140 7.57 6.65 -17.68
C VAL A 140 6.87 6.56 -19.02
N ARG A 141 5.52 6.63 -19.06
CA ARG A 141 4.71 6.56 -20.27
C ARG A 141 3.72 7.72 -20.46
N ASN A 142 3.66 8.63 -19.51
CA ASN A 142 2.82 9.82 -19.59
C ASN A 142 3.58 11.03 -19.04
N ASP A 143 2.97 12.20 -19.15
CA ASP A 143 3.55 13.47 -18.73
C ASP A 143 3.43 13.77 -17.23
N ASN A 144 2.81 12.91 -16.44
CA ASN A 144 2.74 13.07 -14.97
C ASN A 144 4.03 12.59 -14.30
N LEU A 145 5.09 13.37 -14.45
CA LEU A 145 6.42 13.06 -13.93
C LEU A 145 6.43 12.93 -12.41
N GLY A 146 5.74 13.83 -11.69
CA GLY A 146 5.70 13.80 -10.23
C GLY A 146 5.15 12.49 -9.68
N TYR A 147 4.11 11.94 -10.31
CA TYR A 147 3.59 10.63 -9.93
C TYR A 147 4.62 9.52 -10.20
N ALA A 148 5.22 9.50 -11.39
CA ALA A 148 6.24 8.52 -11.73
C ALA A 148 7.41 8.57 -10.74
N MET A 149 7.99 9.75 -10.48
CA MET A 149 9.07 9.92 -9.49
C MET A 149 8.68 9.37 -8.11
N SER A 150 7.49 9.68 -7.62
CA SER A 150 7.01 9.17 -6.33
C SER A 150 6.89 7.64 -6.31
N LYS A 151 6.47 7.01 -7.41
CA LYS A 151 6.32 5.56 -7.52
C LYS A 151 7.65 4.83 -7.74
N PHE A 152 8.64 5.43 -8.40
CA PHE A 152 10.02 4.94 -8.41
C PHE A 152 10.63 4.97 -6.99
N ALA A 153 10.36 6.01 -6.21
CA ALA A 153 10.81 6.08 -4.81
C ALA A 153 10.20 4.94 -3.95
N VAL A 154 8.95 4.56 -4.18
CA VAL A 154 8.31 3.40 -3.53
C VAL A 154 9.01 2.08 -3.91
N MET A 155 9.48 1.94 -5.15
CA MET A 155 10.27 0.76 -5.56
C MET A 155 11.58 0.68 -4.78
N ALA A 156 12.32 1.80 -4.71
CA ALA A 156 13.57 1.87 -3.94
C ALA A 156 13.34 1.58 -2.44
N LEU A 157 12.29 2.17 -1.84
CA LEU A 157 11.91 1.89 -0.45
C LEU A 157 11.61 0.40 -0.23
N THR A 158 10.88 -0.23 -1.14
CA THR A 158 10.55 -1.66 -1.02
C THR A 158 11.79 -2.53 -1.09
N GLN A 159 12.74 -2.22 -1.96
CA GLN A 159 14.02 -2.92 -2.06
C GLN A 159 14.84 -2.77 -0.76
N GLU A 160 14.88 -1.57 -0.18
CA GLU A 160 15.57 -1.33 1.10
C GLU A 160 14.93 -2.13 2.25
N VAL A 161 13.59 -2.16 2.33
CA VAL A 161 12.89 -2.96 3.34
C VAL A 161 13.20 -4.46 3.18
N ARG A 162 13.30 -4.96 1.94
CA ARG A 162 13.71 -6.34 1.66
C ARG A 162 15.13 -6.61 2.17
N ARG A 163 16.06 -5.71 1.87
CA ARG A 163 17.47 -5.84 2.27
C ARG A 163 17.63 -5.79 3.79
N ALA A 164 17.06 -4.77 4.42
CA ALA A 164 17.22 -4.54 5.86
C ALA A 164 16.43 -5.53 6.74
N GLY A 165 15.30 -6.02 6.23
CA GLY A 165 14.39 -6.88 6.99
C GLY A 165 14.60 -8.38 6.81
N TRP A 166 15.46 -8.80 5.86
CA TRP A 166 15.57 -10.20 5.45
C TRP A 166 15.91 -11.15 6.60
N GLU A 167 16.94 -10.82 7.37
CA GLU A 167 17.41 -11.61 8.51
C GLU A 167 16.42 -11.61 9.69
N TYR A 168 15.56 -10.60 9.78
CA TYR A 168 14.49 -10.53 10.76
C TYR A 168 13.19 -11.22 10.33
N GLY A 169 13.21 -11.96 9.22
CA GLY A 169 12.02 -12.63 8.69
C GLY A 169 11.00 -11.70 8.02
N ILE A 170 11.36 -10.44 7.77
CA ILE A 170 10.48 -9.50 7.08
C ILE A 170 10.59 -9.73 5.57
N ARG A 171 9.43 -9.82 4.88
CA ARG A 171 9.36 -9.91 3.42
C ARG A 171 8.55 -8.74 2.90
N ALA A 172 9.08 -8.02 1.90
CA ALA A 172 8.41 -6.88 1.32
C ALA A 172 8.14 -7.09 -0.17
N THR A 173 6.99 -6.61 -0.63
CA THR A 173 6.53 -6.72 -2.02
C THR A 173 6.07 -5.35 -2.52
N ALA A 174 6.54 -4.94 -3.70
CA ALA A 174 5.96 -3.84 -4.45
C ALA A 174 4.87 -4.37 -5.38
N VAL A 175 3.66 -3.84 -5.26
CA VAL A 175 2.56 -4.13 -6.20
C VAL A 175 2.49 -3.00 -7.20
N CYS A 176 2.64 -3.34 -8.48
CA CYS A 176 2.78 -2.39 -9.58
C CYS A 176 1.62 -2.55 -10.58
N PRO A 177 0.40 -2.09 -10.25
CA PRO A 177 -0.71 -2.18 -11.17
C PRO A 177 -0.60 -1.12 -12.28
N GLY A 178 -1.19 -1.45 -13.43
CA GLY A 178 -1.56 -0.48 -14.46
C GLY A 178 -2.83 0.29 -14.07
N PHE A 179 -3.74 0.48 -15.02
CA PHE A 179 -5.04 1.08 -14.70
C PHE A 179 -5.92 0.11 -13.93
N VAL A 180 -6.38 0.57 -12.76
CA VAL A 180 -7.34 -0.14 -11.91
C VAL A 180 -8.62 0.70 -11.85
N ASP A 181 -9.78 0.06 -11.97
CA ASP A 181 -11.08 0.72 -11.93
C ASP A 181 -11.39 1.28 -10.53
N THR A 182 -10.97 2.53 -10.31
CA THR A 182 -11.11 3.25 -9.02
C THR A 182 -11.41 4.73 -9.28
N ASP A 183 -11.72 5.48 -8.22
CA ASP A 183 -11.87 6.94 -8.31
C ASP A 183 -10.59 7.64 -8.80
N MET A 184 -9.40 7.08 -8.50
CA MET A 184 -8.13 7.65 -8.93
C MET A 184 -8.00 7.66 -10.44
N THR A 185 -8.63 6.75 -11.14
CA THR A 185 -8.63 6.62 -12.61
C THR A 185 -9.89 7.16 -13.28
N ALA A 186 -10.82 7.79 -12.53
CA ALA A 186 -12.08 8.32 -13.08
C ALA A 186 -11.89 9.38 -14.19
N HIS A 187 -10.74 10.08 -14.19
CA HIS A 187 -10.37 11.05 -15.21
C HIS A 187 -9.87 10.41 -16.52
N VAL A 188 -9.52 9.13 -16.51
CA VAL A 188 -8.97 8.41 -17.68
C VAL A 188 -10.13 8.06 -18.62
N LYS A 189 -10.18 8.71 -19.81
CA LYS A 189 -11.25 8.53 -20.79
C LYS A 189 -10.85 7.64 -21.98
N HIS A 190 -9.56 7.44 -22.21
CA HIS A 190 -9.04 6.68 -23.36
C HIS A 190 -8.97 5.16 -23.09
N VAL A 191 -9.26 4.73 -21.85
CA VAL A 191 -9.34 3.32 -21.47
C VAL A 191 -10.74 3.05 -20.92
N PRO A 192 -11.53 2.16 -21.53
CA PRO A 192 -12.83 1.75 -21.00
C PRO A 192 -12.65 1.10 -19.61
N ARG A 193 -13.55 1.41 -18.68
CA ARG A 193 -13.45 0.92 -17.30
C ARG A 193 -13.49 -0.60 -17.21
N GLU A 194 -14.29 -1.23 -18.04
CA GLU A 194 -14.43 -2.70 -18.12
C GLU A 194 -13.14 -3.41 -18.60
N LYS A 195 -12.17 -2.67 -19.16
CA LYS A 195 -10.84 -3.19 -19.53
C LYS A 195 -9.78 -2.94 -18.47
N MET A 196 -10.08 -2.14 -17.45
CA MET A 196 -9.16 -1.92 -16.33
C MET A 196 -9.17 -3.15 -15.41
N SER A 197 -8.05 -3.37 -14.69
CA SER A 197 -8.02 -4.36 -13.62
C SER A 197 -9.03 -3.98 -12.53
N ARG A 198 -9.67 -4.97 -11.90
CA ARG A 198 -10.58 -4.70 -10.79
C ARG A 198 -9.80 -4.58 -9.47
N PRO A 199 -10.22 -3.72 -8.54
CA PRO A 199 -9.63 -3.63 -7.20
C PRO A 199 -9.56 -4.97 -6.49
N GLU A 200 -10.57 -5.84 -6.67
CA GLU A 200 -10.68 -7.16 -6.06
C GLU A 200 -9.59 -8.12 -6.57
N ASP A 201 -9.21 -8.02 -7.85
CA ASP A 201 -8.13 -8.84 -8.43
C ASP A 201 -6.78 -8.47 -7.81
N ILE A 202 -6.53 -7.16 -7.63
CA ILE A 202 -5.33 -6.67 -6.93
C ILE A 202 -5.33 -7.10 -5.46
N ALA A 203 -6.48 -7.01 -4.79
CA ALA A 203 -6.63 -7.44 -3.40
C ALA A 203 -6.35 -8.95 -3.22
N ALA A 204 -6.79 -9.79 -4.17
CA ALA A 204 -6.52 -11.23 -4.16
C ALA A 204 -5.01 -11.53 -4.25
N LEU A 205 -4.30 -10.85 -5.12
CA LEU A 205 -2.85 -10.98 -5.26
C LEU A 205 -2.12 -10.54 -3.97
N ILE A 206 -2.55 -9.44 -3.36
CA ILE A 206 -1.95 -8.95 -2.10
C ILE A 206 -2.19 -9.95 -0.97
N GLU A 207 -3.40 -10.48 -0.79
CA GLU A 207 -3.67 -11.50 0.23
C GLU A 207 -2.79 -12.74 0.02
N ALA A 208 -2.66 -13.21 -1.21
CA ALA A 208 -1.80 -14.36 -1.52
C ALA A 208 -0.35 -14.12 -1.08
N VAL A 209 0.21 -12.93 -1.33
CA VAL A 209 1.59 -12.58 -0.91
C VAL A 209 1.71 -12.50 0.62
N LEU A 210 0.71 -11.94 1.30
CA LEU A 210 0.70 -11.84 2.76
C LEU A 210 0.73 -13.22 3.43
N ARG A 211 0.24 -14.27 2.75
CA ARG A 211 0.20 -15.65 3.25
C ARG A 211 1.42 -16.49 2.89
N LEU A 212 2.34 -15.99 2.08
CA LEU A 212 3.54 -16.75 1.73
C LEU A 212 4.45 -16.93 2.97
N PRO A 213 5.05 -18.11 3.17
CA PRO A 213 6.04 -18.32 4.23
C PRO A 213 7.33 -17.54 3.93
N ASN A 214 8.23 -17.45 4.92
CA ASN A 214 9.53 -16.78 4.76
C ASN A 214 10.42 -17.40 3.67
N THR A 215 10.18 -18.65 3.30
CA THR A 215 10.88 -19.37 2.23
C THR A 215 10.44 -18.96 0.82
N ALA A 216 9.31 -18.23 0.69
CA ALA A 216 8.77 -17.76 -0.57
C ALA A 216 8.56 -16.24 -0.51
N SER A 217 9.43 -15.48 -1.16
CA SER A 217 9.37 -14.01 -1.19
C SER A 217 9.15 -13.51 -2.60
N VAL A 218 8.06 -12.78 -2.81
CA VAL A 218 7.76 -12.09 -4.07
C VAL A 218 8.24 -10.65 -3.95
N ALA A 219 9.20 -10.26 -4.80
CA ALA A 219 9.75 -8.91 -4.78
C ALA A 219 8.77 -7.88 -5.37
N GLU A 220 8.17 -8.25 -6.49
CA GLU A 220 7.32 -7.36 -7.29
C GLU A 220 6.16 -8.16 -7.89
N LEU A 221 4.98 -7.54 -7.92
CA LEU A 221 3.81 -7.98 -8.66
C LEU A 221 3.49 -6.94 -9.72
N LEU A 222 3.82 -7.23 -10.97
CA LEU A 222 3.42 -6.41 -12.10
C LEU A 222 2.06 -6.91 -12.59
N VAL A 223 1.06 -6.00 -12.60
CA VAL A 223 -0.30 -6.34 -13.02
C VAL A 223 -0.70 -5.44 -14.18
N ASN A 224 -0.65 -6.01 -15.38
CA ASN A 224 -0.95 -5.32 -16.62
C ASN A 224 -2.42 -5.51 -17.01
N TRP A 225 -3.11 -4.40 -17.32
CA TRP A 225 -4.46 -4.43 -17.88
C TRP A 225 -4.45 -4.71 -19.40
N ARG A 226 -3.28 -4.62 -20.03
CA ARG A 226 -3.02 -4.97 -21.45
C ARG A 226 -1.56 -5.40 -21.60
N HIS A 227 -1.24 -6.01 -22.73
CA HIS A 227 0.16 -6.29 -23.08
C HIS A 227 1.00 -5.00 -23.15
N GLU A 228 2.19 -5.04 -22.56
CA GLU A 228 3.19 -3.98 -22.62
C GLU A 228 4.55 -4.58 -23.04
N ASP A 229 5.18 -4.02 -24.05
CA ASP A 229 6.44 -4.57 -24.61
C ASP A 229 7.66 -4.39 -23.69
N THR A 230 7.53 -3.54 -22.68
CA THR A 230 8.65 -3.17 -21.77
C THR A 230 8.56 -3.78 -20.37
N LEU A 231 7.48 -4.51 -20.06
CA LEU A 231 7.25 -5.08 -18.72
C LEU A 231 6.55 -6.44 -18.80
#